data_445517cf7d852101dbd8370468c8e5dd
#
_entry.id   445517cf7d852101dbd8370468c8e5dd
#
_cell.length_a   1.000
_cell.length_b   1.000
_cell.length_c   1.000
_cell.angle_alpha   90.00
_cell.angle_beta   90.00
_cell.angle_gamma   90.00
#
_symmetry.space_group_name_H-M   'P 1'
#
loop_
_entity.id
_entity.type
_entity.pdbx_description
1 polymer ?
#
loop_
_entity_poly.entity_id
_entity_poly.type
_entity_poly.pdbx_seq_one_letter_code
_entity_poly.pdbx_strand_id
1 'polypeptide(L)'
;WYEKAAEKGNLDAINGLARLYRYGVGVRKDHEQAFALYQQAALKNHLASQVGMGLSYRDAKGVKKNLVKAYAWLSLVSDNMEDRAFKNIQKRYEQERENQDKTIPQCKFILKYDEFDDLFALGYAKRELLSLKQRMGLKQTKKGKDLAVQLRQEIGQ
;
A
#
# COMPACT_ATOMS: atom_id res chain seq x y z
N TRP A 1 0.64 17.35 -14.93
CA TRP A 1 0.03 16.06 -15.36
C TRP A 1 -0.70 15.36 -14.20
N TYR A 2 -0.07 15.16 -13.07
CA TYR A 2 -0.70 14.50 -11.91
C TYR A 2 -1.92 15.26 -11.39
N GLU A 3 -1.90 16.59 -11.35
CA GLU A 3 -3.02 17.41 -10.89
C GLU A 3 -4.27 17.17 -11.73
N LYS A 4 -4.18 17.28 -13.06
CA LYS A 4 -5.30 17.05 -13.96
C LYS A 4 -5.87 15.62 -13.91
N ALA A 5 -5.01 14.63 -13.69
CA ALA A 5 -5.45 13.23 -13.55
C ALA A 5 -6.05 12.97 -12.16
N ALA A 6 -5.51 13.59 -11.12
CA ALA A 6 -6.04 13.52 -9.76
C ALA A 6 -7.43 14.16 -9.65
N GLU A 7 -7.68 15.29 -10.31
CA GLU A 7 -9.00 15.93 -10.42
C GLU A 7 -10.06 15.00 -11.04
N LYS A 8 -9.63 14.14 -11.97
CA LYS A 8 -10.48 13.09 -12.57
C LYS A 8 -10.67 11.85 -11.68
N GLY A 9 -10.13 11.86 -10.48
CA GLY A 9 -10.26 10.76 -9.52
C GLY A 9 -9.31 9.58 -9.74
N ASN A 10 -8.28 9.72 -10.59
CA ASN A 10 -7.27 8.68 -10.77
C ASN A 10 -6.44 8.52 -9.50
N LEU A 11 -6.52 7.34 -8.86
CA LEU A 11 -5.90 7.07 -7.56
C LEU A 11 -4.38 7.03 -7.64
N ASP A 12 -3.80 6.55 -8.74
CA ASP A 12 -2.36 6.54 -8.96
C ASP A 12 -1.82 7.97 -9.10
N ALA A 13 -2.57 8.83 -9.79
CA ALA A 13 -2.22 10.25 -9.92
C ALA A 13 -2.30 10.97 -8.57
N ILE A 14 -3.32 10.70 -7.76
CA ILE A 14 -3.45 11.25 -6.39
C ILE A 14 -2.26 10.79 -5.53
N ASN A 15 -1.90 9.50 -5.58
CA ASN A 15 -0.74 8.97 -4.89
C ASN A 15 0.57 9.58 -5.39
N GLY A 16 0.72 9.75 -6.70
CA GLY A 16 1.87 10.41 -7.31
C GLY A 16 2.03 11.86 -6.81
N LEU A 17 0.94 12.63 -6.83
CA LEU A 17 0.91 14.00 -6.32
C LEU A 17 1.26 14.06 -4.82
N ALA A 18 0.73 13.14 -4.01
CA ALA A 18 1.08 13.02 -2.60
C ALA A 18 2.59 12.83 -2.39
N ARG A 19 3.23 12.01 -3.23
CA ARG A 19 4.68 11.79 -3.19
C ARG A 19 5.45 13.06 -3.56
N LEU A 20 5.00 13.82 -4.57
CA LEU A 20 5.64 15.08 -4.94
C LEU A 20 5.63 16.07 -3.75
N TYR A 21 4.49 16.23 -3.06
CA TYR A 21 4.40 17.06 -1.86
C TYR A 21 5.24 16.52 -0.70
N ARG A 22 5.27 15.20 -0.50
CA ARG A 22 6.06 14.57 0.57
C ARG A 22 7.54 14.82 0.44
N TYR A 23 8.08 14.78 -0.77
CA TYR A 23 9.52 14.90 -1.05
C TYR A 23 9.92 16.27 -1.54
N GLY A 24 8.98 17.11 -1.97
CA GLY A 24 9.25 18.44 -2.53
C GLY A 24 9.84 18.37 -3.94
N VAL A 25 9.36 17.43 -4.77
CA VAL A 25 9.84 17.28 -6.14
C VAL A 25 8.95 18.08 -7.08
N GLY A 26 9.48 19.16 -7.65
CA GLY A 26 8.75 20.07 -8.54
C GLY A 26 7.67 20.93 -7.87
N VAL A 27 7.45 20.74 -6.57
CA VAL A 27 6.52 21.52 -5.73
C VAL A 27 7.16 21.82 -4.39
N ARG A 28 6.66 22.85 -3.70
CA ARG A 28 7.08 23.11 -2.33
C ARG A 28 6.70 21.90 -1.45
N LYS A 29 7.65 21.43 -0.67
CA LYS A 29 7.43 20.31 0.26
C LYS A 29 6.33 20.66 1.27
N ASP A 30 5.30 19.81 1.31
CA ASP A 30 4.16 19.94 2.20
C ASP A 30 3.68 18.56 2.68
N HIS A 31 3.96 18.24 3.92
CA HIS A 31 3.60 16.95 4.50
C HIS A 31 2.12 16.83 4.85
N GLU A 32 1.44 17.95 5.16
CA GLU A 32 0.02 17.96 5.48
C GLU A 32 -0.80 17.71 4.21
N GLN A 33 -0.45 18.40 3.13
CA GLN A 33 -1.06 18.17 1.83
C GLN A 33 -0.82 16.75 1.32
N ALA A 34 0.41 16.23 1.47
CA ALA A 34 0.73 14.85 1.13
C ALA A 34 -0.13 13.86 1.93
N PHE A 35 -0.30 14.07 3.23
CA PHE A 35 -1.13 13.22 4.09
C PHE A 35 -2.60 13.24 3.66
N ALA A 36 -3.17 14.40 3.35
CA ALA A 36 -4.56 14.53 2.88
C ALA A 36 -4.80 13.77 1.57
N LEU A 37 -3.87 13.87 0.62
CA LEU A 37 -3.94 13.13 -0.64
C LEU A 37 -3.79 11.62 -0.44
N TYR A 38 -2.87 11.16 0.41
CA TYR A 38 -2.78 9.74 0.75
C TYR A 38 -4.08 9.24 1.38
N GLN A 39 -4.68 10.01 2.29
CA GLN A 39 -5.95 9.65 2.92
C GLN A 39 -7.07 9.50 1.89
N GLN A 40 -7.19 10.44 0.96
CA GLN A 40 -8.20 10.41 -0.09
C GLN A 40 -8.12 9.13 -0.94
N ALA A 41 -6.93 8.72 -1.35
CA ALA A 41 -6.76 7.51 -2.15
C ALA A 41 -6.81 6.23 -1.30
N ALA A 42 -6.28 6.24 -0.08
CA ALA A 42 -6.27 5.09 0.83
C ALA A 42 -7.68 4.63 1.22
N LEU A 43 -8.60 5.57 1.45
CA LEU A 43 -10.02 5.28 1.72
C LEU A 43 -10.76 4.68 0.52
N LYS A 44 -10.25 4.87 -0.68
CA LYS A 44 -10.72 4.20 -1.91
C LYS A 44 -9.94 2.91 -2.22
N ASN A 45 -9.35 2.30 -1.20
CA ASN A 45 -8.61 1.05 -1.29
C ASN A 45 -7.36 1.06 -2.18
N HIS A 46 -6.70 2.23 -2.31
CA HIS A 46 -5.44 2.34 -3.04
C HIS A 46 -4.26 1.90 -2.16
N LEU A 47 -3.66 0.75 -2.46
CA LEU A 47 -2.66 0.09 -1.60
C LEU A 47 -1.42 0.94 -1.34
N ALA A 48 -0.83 1.55 -2.38
CA ALA A 48 0.35 2.40 -2.22
C ALA A 48 0.07 3.63 -1.33
N SER A 49 -1.14 4.18 -1.38
CA SER A 49 -1.56 5.28 -0.49
C SER A 49 -1.82 4.80 0.94
N GLN A 50 -2.30 3.58 1.14
CA GLN A 50 -2.41 2.96 2.47
C GLN A 50 -1.02 2.80 3.12
N VAL A 51 0.00 2.39 2.34
CA VAL A 51 1.40 2.43 2.80
C VAL A 51 1.81 3.84 3.16
N GLY A 52 1.52 4.84 2.31
CA GLY A 52 1.78 6.25 2.56
C GLY A 52 1.18 6.74 3.88
N MET A 53 -0.05 6.33 4.21
CA MET A 53 -0.71 6.59 5.50
C MET A 53 0.05 5.98 6.68
N GLY A 54 0.40 4.70 6.58
CA GLY A 54 1.17 4.00 7.61
C GLY A 54 2.50 4.69 7.91
N LEU A 55 3.23 5.08 6.87
CA LEU A 55 4.50 5.81 7.00
C LEU A 55 4.32 7.22 7.58
N SER A 56 3.26 7.93 7.21
CA SER A 56 2.98 9.25 7.72
C SER A 56 2.73 9.23 9.23
N TYR A 57 1.94 8.28 9.71
CA TYR A 57 1.74 8.07 11.16
C TYR A 57 3.00 7.62 11.90
N ARG A 58 3.86 6.79 11.28
CA ARG A 58 5.12 6.34 11.87
C ARG A 58 6.10 7.50 12.06
N ASP A 59 6.24 8.34 11.04
CA ASP A 59 7.27 9.36 10.93
C ASP A 59 6.82 10.76 11.37
N ALA A 60 5.56 10.91 11.81
CA ALA A 60 4.95 12.20 12.13
C ALA A 60 5.00 13.21 10.98
N LYS A 61 4.72 12.77 9.75
CA LYS A 61 4.74 13.62 8.56
C LYS A 61 3.33 14.00 8.13
N GLY A 62 2.97 15.25 8.33
CA GLY A 62 1.63 15.79 8.06
C GLY A 62 0.56 15.34 9.07
N VAL A 63 0.94 14.58 10.10
CA VAL A 63 0.03 14.07 11.13
C VAL A 63 0.81 13.77 12.41
N LYS A 64 0.12 13.82 13.55
CA LYS A 64 0.71 13.42 14.84
C LYS A 64 1.12 11.96 14.82
N LYS A 65 2.32 11.67 15.33
CA LYS A 65 2.87 10.31 15.44
C LYS A 65 1.92 9.37 16.17
N ASN A 66 1.63 8.22 15.53
CA ASN A 66 0.80 7.18 16.13
C ASN A 66 1.18 5.81 15.59
N LEU A 67 1.96 5.05 16.36
CA LEU A 67 2.44 3.73 15.94
C LEU A 67 1.31 2.69 15.81
N VAL A 68 0.22 2.82 16.58
CA VAL A 68 -0.95 1.93 16.49
C VAL A 68 -1.64 2.11 15.14
N LYS A 69 -1.89 3.37 14.72
CA LYS A 69 -2.46 3.68 13.40
C LYS A 69 -1.50 3.29 12.26
N ALA A 70 -0.20 3.52 12.43
CA ALA A 70 0.80 3.10 11.45
C ALA A 70 0.76 1.58 11.24
N TYR A 71 0.72 0.82 12.34
CA TYR A 71 0.61 -0.63 12.31
C TYR A 71 -0.69 -1.09 11.62
N ALA A 72 -1.83 -0.47 11.96
CA ALA A 72 -3.13 -0.82 11.39
C ALA A 72 -3.17 -0.65 9.86
N TRP A 73 -2.72 0.50 9.34
CA TRP A 73 -2.66 0.76 7.89
C TRP A 73 -1.73 -0.21 7.15
N LEU A 74 -0.55 -0.51 7.72
CA LEU A 74 0.38 -1.45 7.11
C LEU A 74 -0.10 -2.91 7.19
N SER A 75 -0.79 -3.30 8.27
CA SER A 75 -1.44 -4.63 8.36
C SER A 75 -2.50 -4.80 7.30
N LEU A 76 -3.33 -3.76 7.09
CA LEU A 76 -4.36 -3.77 6.06
C LEU A 76 -3.78 -4.07 4.67
N VAL A 77 -2.66 -3.42 4.31
CA VAL A 77 -1.96 -3.68 3.05
C VAL A 77 -1.44 -5.11 3.00
N SER A 78 -0.77 -5.59 4.06
CA SER A 78 -0.21 -6.95 4.10
C SER A 78 -1.27 -8.02 3.90
N ASP A 79 -2.39 -7.90 4.59
CA ASP A 79 -3.48 -8.87 4.55
C ASP A 79 -4.17 -8.89 3.17
N ASN A 80 -4.43 -7.72 2.59
CA ASN A 80 -5.09 -7.61 1.28
C ASN A 80 -4.26 -8.17 0.14
N MET A 81 -2.95 -8.01 0.22
CA MET A 81 -2.07 -8.41 -0.87
C MET A 81 -1.74 -9.90 -0.83
N GLU A 82 -1.71 -10.53 0.34
CA GLU A 82 -1.58 -11.98 0.43
C GLU A 82 -2.72 -12.68 -0.31
N ASP A 83 -3.96 -12.21 -0.16
CA ASP A 83 -5.11 -12.75 -0.85
C ASP A 83 -5.08 -12.49 -2.37
N ARG A 84 -4.67 -11.30 -2.80
CA ARG A 84 -4.62 -10.94 -4.23
C ARG A 84 -3.45 -11.60 -4.96
N ALA A 85 -2.25 -11.52 -4.42
CA ALA A 85 -1.06 -12.11 -5.01
C ALA A 85 -1.19 -13.62 -5.10
N PHE A 86 -1.71 -14.27 -4.06
CA PHE A 86 -1.94 -15.71 -4.04
C PHE A 86 -2.98 -16.14 -5.09
N LYS A 87 -4.11 -15.44 -5.19
CA LYS A 87 -5.14 -15.71 -6.21
C LYS A 87 -4.64 -15.48 -7.63
N ASN A 88 -3.87 -14.45 -7.88
CA ASN A 88 -3.31 -14.14 -9.19
C ASN A 88 -2.24 -15.16 -9.59
N ILE A 89 -1.38 -15.57 -8.68
CA ILE A 89 -0.37 -16.61 -8.90
C ILE A 89 -1.07 -17.95 -9.17
N GLN A 90 -2.05 -18.34 -8.37
CA GLN A 90 -2.84 -19.57 -8.61
C GLN A 90 -3.51 -19.56 -9.98
N LYS A 91 -4.20 -18.47 -10.34
CA LYS A 91 -4.87 -18.34 -11.63
C LYS A 91 -3.91 -18.46 -12.82
N ARG A 92 -2.68 -17.93 -12.69
CA ARG A 92 -1.63 -18.10 -13.70
C ARG A 92 -1.14 -19.54 -13.80
N TYR A 93 -0.86 -20.19 -12.68
CA TYR A 93 -0.48 -21.61 -12.68
C TYR A 93 -1.55 -22.49 -13.33
N GLU A 94 -2.83 -22.21 -13.09
CA GLU A 94 -3.94 -22.91 -13.71
C GLU A 94 -3.99 -22.65 -15.23
N GLN A 95 -3.84 -21.40 -15.68
CA GLN A 95 -3.79 -21.05 -17.09
C GLN A 95 -2.56 -21.63 -17.83
N GLU A 96 -1.39 -21.67 -17.18
CA GLU A 96 -0.18 -22.26 -17.73
C GLU A 96 -0.28 -23.80 -17.81
N ARG A 97 -0.99 -24.44 -16.88
CA ARG A 97 -1.28 -25.88 -16.95
C ARG A 97 -2.27 -26.22 -18.07
N GLU A 98 -3.23 -25.36 -18.35
CA GLU A 98 -4.19 -25.55 -19.46
C GLU A 98 -3.54 -25.29 -20.83
N ASN A 99 -2.60 -24.34 -20.90
CA ASN A 99 -1.83 -24.04 -22.11
C ASN A 99 -0.52 -24.83 -22.15
N GLN A 100 -0.58 -26.17 -22.20
CA GLN A 100 0.60 -27.06 -22.34
C GLN A 100 1.35 -26.86 -23.66
N ASP A 101 1.88 -25.68 -23.92
CA ASP A 101 2.85 -25.45 -24.99
C ASP A 101 4.27 -25.44 -24.41
N LYS A 102 5.04 -26.49 -24.76
CA LYS A 102 6.34 -26.85 -24.19
C LYS A 102 7.51 -25.92 -24.56
N THR A 103 7.26 -24.72 -25.07
CA THR A 103 8.30 -23.87 -25.70
C THR A 103 8.56 -22.53 -25.01
N ILE A 104 8.12 -22.32 -23.79
CA ILE A 104 8.43 -21.05 -23.12
C ILE A 104 9.64 -21.23 -22.19
N PRO A 105 10.77 -20.54 -22.47
CA PRO A 105 11.94 -20.55 -21.59
C PRO A 105 11.57 -19.99 -20.21
N GLN A 106 12.09 -20.62 -19.15
CA GLN A 106 11.86 -20.34 -17.73
C GLN A 106 12.17 -18.89 -17.24
N CYS A 107 12.42 -17.94 -18.13
CA CYS A 107 12.90 -16.60 -17.81
C CYS A 107 11.93 -15.45 -18.11
N LYS A 108 10.65 -15.70 -18.43
CA LYS A 108 9.67 -14.63 -18.67
C LYS A 108 8.67 -14.44 -17.53
N PHE A 109 9.15 -14.35 -16.31
CA PHE A 109 8.41 -13.66 -15.25
C PHE A 109 8.55 -12.13 -15.46
N ILE A 110 8.00 -11.61 -16.54
CA ILE A 110 7.79 -10.17 -16.65
C ILE A 110 6.48 -9.89 -15.89
N LEU A 111 6.62 -9.59 -14.59
CA LEU A 111 5.56 -8.96 -13.82
C LEU A 111 5.16 -7.70 -14.58
N LYS A 112 3.86 -7.53 -14.83
CA LYS A 112 3.35 -6.25 -15.33
C LYS A 112 3.72 -5.16 -14.32
N TYR A 113 3.95 -3.94 -14.80
CA TYR A 113 4.40 -2.81 -13.99
C TYR A 113 3.54 -2.60 -12.72
N ASP A 114 2.23 -2.81 -12.84
CA ASP A 114 1.23 -2.70 -11.76
C ASP A 114 1.44 -3.77 -10.66
N GLU A 115 1.82 -5.00 -11.05
CA GLU A 115 2.10 -6.10 -10.10
C GLU A 115 3.44 -5.91 -9.39
N PHE A 116 4.40 -5.21 -10.02
CA PHE A 116 5.69 -4.90 -9.40
C PHE A 116 5.53 -3.87 -8.27
N ASP A 117 4.73 -2.83 -8.51
CA ASP A 117 4.45 -1.81 -7.49
C ASP A 117 3.70 -2.41 -6.29
N ASP A 118 2.77 -3.31 -6.53
CA ASP A 118 2.04 -4.01 -5.49
C ASP A 118 2.97 -4.95 -4.68
N LEU A 119 3.79 -5.78 -5.33
CA LEU A 119 4.76 -6.65 -4.64
C LEU A 119 5.80 -5.85 -3.85
N PHE A 120 6.24 -4.71 -4.39
CA PHE A 120 7.15 -3.81 -3.69
C PHE A 120 6.48 -3.20 -2.46
N ALA A 121 5.22 -2.75 -2.59
CA ALA A 121 4.43 -2.23 -1.49
C ALA A 121 4.22 -3.28 -0.39
N LEU A 122 3.95 -4.55 -0.76
CA LEU A 122 3.81 -5.67 0.18
C LEU A 122 5.12 -5.94 0.93
N GLY A 123 6.22 -6.10 0.22
CA GLY A 123 7.53 -6.34 0.83
C GLY A 123 7.92 -5.22 1.79
N TYR A 124 7.63 -3.99 1.39
CA TYR A 124 7.85 -2.81 2.22
C TYR A 124 6.96 -2.82 3.47
N ALA A 125 5.65 -3.07 3.31
CA ALA A 125 4.69 -3.13 4.42
C ALA A 125 5.06 -4.21 5.43
N LYS A 126 5.42 -5.42 4.99
CA LYS A 126 5.86 -6.53 5.86
C LYS A 126 7.11 -6.18 6.66
N ARG A 127 8.11 -5.59 6.03
CA ARG A 127 9.34 -5.15 6.71
C ARG A 127 9.04 -4.10 7.78
N GLU A 128 8.21 -3.13 7.47
CA GLU A 128 7.82 -2.07 8.39
C GLU A 128 6.97 -2.59 9.55
N LEU A 129 6.07 -3.53 9.30
CA LEU A 129 5.29 -4.20 10.35
C LEU A 129 6.19 -4.93 11.35
N LEU A 130 7.23 -5.62 10.87
CA LEU A 130 8.18 -6.30 11.72
C LEU A 130 8.95 -5.29 12.61
N SER A 131 9.41 -4.19 12.02
CA SER A 131 10.06 -3.09 12.74
C SER A 131 9.13 -2.47 13.80
N LEU A 132 7.86 -2.24 13.46
CA LEU A 132 6.88 -1.70 14.40
C LEU A 132 6.58 -2.68 15.54
N LYS A 133 6.45 -3.98 15.28
CA LYS A 133 6.27 -5.01 16.32
C LYS A 133 7.40 -5.00 17.35
N GLN A 134 8.65 -4.81 16.93
CA GLN A 134 9.80 -4.72 17.83
C GLN A 134 9.75 -3.45 18.71
N ARG A 135 9.19 -2.36 18.20
CA ARG A 135 9.10 -1.05 18.88
C ARG A 135 7.85 -0.88 19.73
N MET A 136 6.82 -1.70 19.46
CA MET A 136 5.52 -1.67 20.12
C MET A 136 5.42 -2.84 21.10
N GLY A 137 4.86 -2.61 22.30
CA GLY A 137 4.52 -3.72 23.19
C GLY A 137 3.31 -4.51 22.68
N LEU A 138 3.13 -5.74 23.21
CA LEU A 138 2.04 -6.64 22.82
C LEU A 138 0.65 -5.98 22.85
N LYS A 139 0.38 -5.15 23.87
CA LYS A 139 -0.89 -4.42 24.02
C LYS A 139 -1.15 -3.43 22.87
N GLN A 140 -0.11 -2.72 22.46
CA GLN A 140 -0.22 -1.76 21.33
C GLN A 140 -0.37 -2.49 19.99
N THR A 141 0.34 -3.59 19.80
CA THR A 141 0.23 -4.43 18.60
C THR A 141 -1.19 -5.01 18.47
N LYS A 142 -1.78 -5.48 19.58
CA LYS A 142 -3.18 -5.95 19.60
C LYS A 142 -4.14 -4.83 19.17
N LYS A 143 -4.03 -3.64 19.78
CA LYS A 143 -4.85 -2.48 19.40
C LYS A 143 -4.70 -2.12 17.90
N GLY A 144 -3.48 -2.24 17.35
CA GLY A 144 -3.23 -2.00 15.93
C GLY A 144 -3.94 -3.00 15.03
N LYS A 145 -3.98 -4.28 15.40
CA LYS A 145 -4.72 -5.32 14.68
C LYS A 145 -6.22 -5.08 14.73
N ASP A 146 -6.76 -4.77 15.91
CA ASP A 146 -8.19 -4.50 16.09
C ASP A 146 -8.61 -3.29 15.22
N LEU A 147 -7.79 -2.25 15.17
CA LEU A 147 -8.02 -1.08 14.31
C LEU A 147 -7.91 -1.43 12.82
N ALA A 148 -7.03 -2.33 12.41
CA ALA A 148 -6.94 -2.78 11.02
C ALA A 148 -8.22 -3.49 10.57
N VAL A 149 -8.82 -4.30 11.44
CA VAL A 149 -10.13 -4.94 11.17
C VAL A 149 -11.23 -3.90 10.99
N GLN A 150 -11.28 -2.87 11.84
CA GLN A 150 -12.24 -1.77 11.71
C GLN A 150 -12.05 -1.00 10.40
N LEU A 151 -10.84 -0.62 10.07
CA LEU A 151 -10.53 0.07 8.82
C LEU A 151 -10.91 -0.74 7.58
N ARG A 152 -10.75 -2.07 7.63
CA ARG A 152 -11.18 -2.97 6.55
C ARG A 152 -12.68 -2.88 6.32
N GLN A 153 -13.47 -2.88 7.38
CA GLN A 153 -14.92 -2.74 7.30
C GLN A 153 -15.35 -1.36 6.75
N GLU A 154 -14.68 -0.28 7.19
CA GLU A 154 -14.95 1.09 6.72
C GLU A 154 -14.61 1.29 5.24
N ILE A 155 -13.56 0.64 4.75
CA ILE A 155 -13.10 0.74 3.34
C ILE A 155 -13.92 -0.19 2.42
N GLY A 156 -14.71 -1.11 2.98
CA GLY A 156 -15.58 -2.01 2.22
C GLY A 156 -14.82 -3.21 1.60
N GLN A 157 -13.88 -3.76 2.35
CA GLN A 157 -13.09 -4.94 1.95
C GLN A 157 -13.57 -6.22 2.63
#